data_c951e7f46d6a620c2da44a7c09329779
#
_entry.id   c951e7f46d6a620c2da44a7c09329779
#
_cell.length_a   1.000
_cell.length_b   1.000
_cell.length_c   1.000
_cell.angle_alpha   90.00
_cell.angle_beta   90.00
_cell.angle_gamma   90.00
#
_symmetry.space_group_name_H-M   'P 1'
#
loop_
_entity.id
_entity.type
_entity.pdbx_description
1 polymer ?
#
loop_
_entity_poly.entity_id
_entity_poly.type
_entity_poly.pdbx_seq_one_letter_code
_entity_poly.pdbx_strand_id
1 'polypeptide(L)'
;MREKIVGKQFDEERALYNAKSTDIIDCVFAGEADGESVLKEARDIYLDNCSFSLRYPLWHVQGFKMENSKMDDKTRAPIWYSFDGEMNKVNLTGVKAVRECKNIKVNDSYVESPEFGWKCDGIALKDTEIISEYIFFDSKNISLENIKMKGKYSYQYVEGLTIRDSYLDTKDAFWHAKNITVINSTVKG
;
A
#
# COMPACT_ATOMS: atom_id res chain seq x y z
N MET A 1 0.72 13.23 24.61
CA MET A 1 1.75 12.16 24.74
C MET A 1 1.29 11.02 23.83
N ARG A 2 2.18 10.46 23.00
CA ARG A 2 1.83 9.29 22.15
C ARG A 2 1.87 8.03 23.02
N GLU A 3 0.90 7.16 22.85
CA GLU A 3 0.91 5.82 23.43
C GLU A 3 2.00 4.98 22.76
N LYS A 4 2.62 4.05 23.50
CA LYS A 4 3.60 3.10 22.95
C LYS A 4 3.19 1.66 23.23
N ILE A 5 3.22 0.85 22.18
CA ILE A 5 2.99 -0.59 22.21
C ILE A 5 4.24 -1.25 21.61
N VAL A 6 4.94 -2.06 22.37
CA VAL A 6 6.23 -2.64 21.94
C VAL A 6 6.25 -4.14 22.19
N GLY A 7 6.68 -4.92 21.19
CA GLY A 7 6.94 -6.35 21.30
C GLY A 7 5.69 -7.17 21.64
N LYS A 8 4.51 -6.77 21.16
CA LYS A 8 3.26 -7.47 21.41
C LYS A 8 2.82 -8.30 20.22
N GLN A 9 2.07 -9.35 20.51
CA GLN A 9 1.35 -10.13 19.52
C GLN A 9 -0.17 -9.93 19.70
N PHE A 10 -0.86 -9.80 18.56
CA PHE A 10 -2.31 -9.63 18.51
C PHE A 10 -2.88 -10.61 17.49
N ASP A 11 -3.92 -11.33 17.81
CA ASP A 11 -4.65 -12.20 16.88
C ASP A 11 -6.17 -12.04 16.93
N GLU A 12 -6.67 -11.26 17.90
CA GLU A 12 -8.09 -10.98 18.05
C GLU A 12 -8.61 -9.94 17.04
N GLU A 13 -9.88 -9.99 16.74
CA GLU A 13 -10.54 -9.03 15.87
C GLU A 13 -10.49 -7.63 16.45
N ARG A 14 -10.10 -6.65 15.62
CA ARG A 14 -10.06 -5.23 15.96
C ARG A 14 -9.24 -4.89 17.21
N ALA A 15 -8.16 -5.62 17.45
CA ALA A 15 -7.32 -5.51 18.64
C ALA A 15 -6.95 -4.06 19.04
N LEU A 16 -6.68 -3.21 18.05
CA LEU A 16 -6.31 -1.79 18.25
C LEU A 16 -7.34 -0.85 17.56
N TYR A 17 -8.62 -1.23 17.62
CA TYR A 17 -9.69 -0.41 17.04
C TYR A 17 -9.68 1.01 17.57
N ASN A 18 -9.78 1.99 16.65
CA ASN A 18 -9.81 3.41 16.97
C ASN A 18 -8.62 3.92 17.80
N ALA A 19 -7.46 3.27 17.73
CA ALA A 19 -6.22 3.73 18.35
C ALA A 19 -5.87 5.14 17.84
N LYS A 20 -5.32 6.00 18.70
CA LYS A 20 -4.98 7.38 18.37
C LYS A 20 -3.61 7.75 18.88
N SER A 21 -2.83 8.45 18.05
CA SER A 21 -1.49 8.93 18.41
C SER A 21 -0.63 7.84 19.05
N THR A 22 -0.53 6.67 18.39
CA THR A 22 0.09 5.46 18.94
C THR A 22 1.31 5.06 18.12
N ASP A 23 2.42 4.77 18.81
CA ASP A 23 3.61 4.15 18.25
C ASP A 23 3.57 2.64 18.52
N ILE A 24 3.63 1.83 17.47
CA ILE A 24 3.53 0.37 17.50
C ILE A 24 4.84 -0.18 16.94
N ILE A 25 5.65 -0.81 17.79
CA ILE A 25 7.02 -1.17 17.48
C ILE A 25 7.24 -2.65 17.77
N ASP A 26 7.93 -3.36 16.87
CA ASP A 26 8.27 -4.79 17.04
C ASP A 26 7.05 -5.68 17.31
N CYS A 27 5.90 -5.37 16.71
CA CYS A 27 4.66 -6.10 16.97
C CYS A 27 4.31 -7.09 15.86
N VAL A 28 3.61 -8.16 16.26
CA VAL A 28 3.14 -9.22 15.38
C VAL A 28 1.61 -9.27 15.39
N PHE A 29 1.02 -9.18 14.21
CA PHE A 29 -0.43 -9.29 14.01
C PHE A 29 -0.74 -10.59 13.29
N ALA A 30 -0.81 -11.65 14.03
CA ALA A 30 -1.02 -13.01 13.56
C ALA A 30 -1.41 -13.92 14.70
N GLY A 31 -2.16 -15.00 14.42
CA GLY A 31 -2.47 -16.02 15.40
C GLY A 31 -3.67 -16.86 15.01
N GLU A 32 -4.02 -17.81 15.87
CA GLU A 32 -5.07 -18.81 15.62
C GLU A 32 -6.49 -18.23 15.61
N ALA A 33 -6.71 -17.12 16.31
CA ALA A 33 -8.01 -16.46 16.33
C ALA A 33 -8.37 -15.81 14.97
N ASP A 34 -7.38 -15.65 14.07
CA ASP A 34 -7.56 -15.09 12.72
C ASP A 34 -8.42 -13.81 12.70
N GLY A 35 -8.23 -12.97 13.69
CA GLY A 35 -8.92 -11.70 13.82
C GLY A 35 -8.59 -10.75 12.68
N GLU A 36 -9.54 -9.93 12.26
CA GLU A 36 -9.35 -8.98 11.18
C GLU A 36 -9.46 -7.53 11.63
N SER A 37 -9.09 -6.61 10.73
CA SER A 37 -9.33 -5.17 10.93
C SER A 37 -8.65 -4.59 12.18
N VAL A 38 -7.45 -5.05 12.47
CA VAL A 38 -6.75 -4.76 13.74
C VAL A 38 -6.66 -3.27 14.06
N LEU A 39 -6.34 -2.41 13.08
CA LEU A 39 -6.22 -0.95 13.24
C LEU A 39 -7.40 -0.19 12.62
N LYS A 40 -8.56 -0.81 12.51
CA LYS A 40 -9.72 -0.13 11.93
C LYS A 40 -10.04 1.19 12.67
N GLU A 41 -10.32 2.24 11.90
CA GLU A 41 -10.63 3.60 12.38
C GLU A 41 -9.50 4.29 13.17
N ALA A 42 -8.27 3.75 13.14
CA ALA A 42 -7.14 4.34 13.84
C ALA A 42 -6.70 5.67 13.21
N ARG A 43 -6.04 6.52 14.00
CA ARG A 43 -5.57 7.84 13.57
C ARG A 43 -4.21 8.17 14.13
N ASP A 44 -3.35 8.79 13.31
CA ASP A 44 -2.01 9.21 13.69
C ASP A 44 -1.19 8.04 14.27
N ILE A 45 -0.93 7.02 13.44
CA ILE A 45 -0.28 5.76 13.81
C ILE A 45 1.13 5.71 13.25
N TYR A 46 2.09 5.35 14.08
CA TYR A 46 3.44 5.00 13.65
C TYR A 46 3.67 3.50 13.85
N LEU A 47 4.15 2.82 12.82
CA LEU A 47 4.42 1.39 12.78
C LEU A 47 5.88 1.17 12.40
N ASP A 48 6.64 0.48 13.21
CA ASP A 48 8.03 0.14 12.90
C ASP A 48 8.33 -1.33 13.23
N ASN A 49 8.98 -2.01 12.30
CA ASN A 49 9.34 -3.43 12.42
C ASN A 49 8.16 -4.34 12.81
N CYS A 50 7.01 -4.11 12.19
CA CYS A 50 5.78 -4.88 12.43
C CYS A 50 5.53 -5.91 11.32
N SER A 51 4.86 -7.02 11.68
CA SER A 51 4.44 -8.03 10.72
C SER A 51 2.95 -8.32 10.81
N PHE A 52 2.31 -8.42 9.63
CA PHE A 52 0.88 -8.64 9.52
C PHE A 52 0.58 -9.88 8.69
N SER A 53 -0.24 -10.77 9.24
CA SER A 53 -0.80 -11.97 8.61
C SER A 53 -2.32 -12.05 8.77
N LEU A 54 -2.97 -10.94 9.13
CA LEU A 54 -4.42 -10.83 9.32
C LEU A 54 -5.03 -9.94 8.24
N ARG A 55 -6.31 -10.16 7.92
CA ARG A 55 -7.01 -9.44 6.85
C ARG A 55 -7.37 -8.01 7.25
N TYR A 56 -7.36 -7.09 6.28
CA TYR A 56 -7.81 -5.70 6.42
C TYR A 56 -7.12 -4.92 7.55
N PRO A 57 -5.81 -5.05 7.78
CA PRO A 57 -5.18 -4.47 8.98
C PRO A 57 -5.37 -2.96 9.11
N LEU A 58 -5.25 -2.20 8.03
CA LEU A 58 -5.43 -0.75 8.01
C LEU A 58 -6.69 -0.39 7.22
N TRP A 59 -7.82 -0.45 7.87
CA TRP A 59 -9.11 -0.09 7.29
C TRP A 59 -9.66 1.20 7.90
N HIS A 60 -9.92 2.23 7.06
CA HIS A 60 -10.31 3.57 7.48
C HIS A 60 -9.28 4.23 8.43
N VAL A 61 -8.00 4.05 8.17
CA VAL A 61 -6.94 4.71 8.95
C VAL A 61 -6.66 6.09 8.38
N GLN A 62 -6.51 7.08 9.23
CA GLN A 62 -6.15 8.44 8.84
C GLN A 62 -4.83 8.86 9.47
N GLY A 63 -3.85 9.17 8.63
CA GLY A 63 -2.51 9.51 9.08
C GLY A 63 -1.76 8.30 9.63
N PHE A 64 -0.94 7.66 8.81
CA PHE A 64 -0.07 6.59 9.29
C PHE A 64 1.31 6.69 8.65
N LYS A 65 2.31 6.26 9.40
CA LYS A 65 3.65 6.02 8.88
C LYS A 65 4.06 4.60 9.24
N MET A 66 4.50 3.83 8.23
CA MET A 66 4.95 2.44 8.40
C MET A 66 6.38 2.31 7.89
N GLU A 67 7.25 1.78 8.71
CA GLU A 67 8.65 1.56 8.38
C GLU A 67 9.07 0.11 8.66
N ASN A 68 10.02 -0.41 7.88
CA ASN A 68 10.68 -1.71 8.10
C ASN A 68 9.71 -2.88 8.37
N SER A 69 8.53 -2.85 7.80
CA SER A 69 7.43 -3.74 8.15
C SER A 69 7.03 -4.64 6.99
N LYS A 70 6.29 -5.70 7.27
CA LYS A 70 5.81 -6.63 6.25
C LYS A 70 4.33 -6.95 6.42
N MET A 71 3.66 -7.09 5.29
CA MET A 71 2.31 -7.61 5.15
C MET A 71 2.37 -8.81 4.20
N ASP A 72 2.07 -10.00 4.68
CA ASP A 72 2.20 -11.22 3.89
C ASP A 72 0.95 -11.50 3.02
N ASP A 73 0.93 -12.63 2.34
CA ASP A 73 -0.11 -13.05 1.41
C ASP A 73 -1.48 -13.35 2.08
N LYS A 74 -1.52 -13.48 3.41
CA LYS A 74 -2.76 -13.61 4.18
C LYS A 74 -3.45 -12.26 4.39
N THR A 75 -2.72 -11.15 4.30
CA THR A 75 -3.32 -9.83 4.37
C THR A 75 -4.12 -9.54 3.09
N ARG A 76 -5.44 -9.57 3.15
CA ARG A 76 -6.30 -9.15 2.04
C ARG A 76 -6.70 -7.69 2.21
N ALA A 77 -6.66 -6.91 1.13
CA ALA A 77 -6.90 -5.46 1.15
C ALA A 77 -6.22 -4.78 2.35
N PRO A 78 -4.89 -4.92 2.47
CA PRO A 78 -4.17 -4.52 3.68
C PRO A 78 -4.33 -3.06 4.04
N ILE A 79 -4.55 -2.18 3.06
CA ILE A 79 -4.77 -0.75 3.28
C ILE A 79 -5.99 -0.35 2.47
N TRP A 80 -7.11 -0.13 3.14
CA TRP A 80 -8.40 0.10 2.51
C TRP A 80 -9.13 1.30 3.10
N TYR A 81 -9.65 2.18 2.23
CA TYR A 81 -10.28 3.45 2.62
C TYR A 81 -9.42 4.29 3.58
N SER A 82 -8.11 4.30 3.38
CA SER A 82 -7.18 5.00 4.28
C SER A 82 -6.59 6.24 3.62
N PHE A 83 -6.18 7.21 4.42
CA PHE A 83 -5.76 8.52 3.97
C PHE A 83 -4.46 8.98 4.64
N ASP A 84 -3.66 9.76 3.90
CA ASP A 84 -2.45 10.41 4.41
C ASP A 84 -1.46 9.42 5.03
N GLY A 85 -1.08 8.42 4.24
CA GLY A 85 -0.18 7.35 4.65
C GLY A 85 1.19 7.41 3.99
N GLU A 86 2.20 6.97 4.71
CA GLU A 86 3.56 6.80 4.19
C GLU A 86 4.12 5.44 4.59
N MET A 87 4.68 4.73 3.61
CA MET A 87 5.33 3.43 3.79
C MET A 87 6.76 3.50 3.29
N ASN A 88 7.72 3.11 4.11
CA ASN A 88 9.13 3.07 3.77
C ASN A 88 9.73 1.70 4.14
N LYS A 89 10.46 1.09 3.23
CA LYS A 89 11.10 -0.21 3.44
C LYS A 89 10.11 -1.27 3.90
N VAL A 90 8.97 -1.35 3.20
CA VAL A 90 7.95 -2.37 3.46
C VAL A 90 8.02 -3.48 2.43
N ASN A 91 7.69 -4.69 2.86
CA ASN A 91 7.42 -5.83 1.99
C ASN A 91 5.92 -6.13 2.06
N LEU A 92 5.21 -5.94 0.93
CA LEU A 92 3.77 -6.06 0.88
C LEU A 92 3.38 -7.08 -0.20
N THR A 93 2.90 -8.24 0.24
CA THR A 93 2.49 -9.33 -0.67
C THR A 93 1.00 -9.69 -0.59
N GLY A 94 0.21 -8.89 0.09
CA GLY A 94 -1.23 -9.09 0.20
C GLY A 94 -2.02 -8.63 -1.04
N VAL A 95 -3.03 -9.38 -1.44
CA VAL A 95 -3.87 -9.05 -2.60
C VAL A 95 -4.72 -7.80 -2.36
N LYS A 96 -4.99 -7.02 -3.44
CA LYS A 96 -5.82 -5.81 -3.40
C LYS A 96 -5.29 -4.73 -2.46
N ALA A 97 -3.98 -4.62 -2.39
CA ALA A 97 -3.34 -3.65 -1.52
C ALA A 97 -3.57 -2.21 -2.00
N VAL A 98 -3.70 -1.29 -1.07
CA VAL A 98 -3.95 0.14 -1.31
C VAL A 98 -5.19 0.34 -2.19
N ARG A 99 -6.36 0.15 -1.60
CA ARG A 99 -7.63 0.22 -2.30
C ARG A 99 -8.48 1.38 -1.78
N GLU A 100 -9.04 2.17 -2.70
CA GLU A 100 -9.89 3.33 -2.38
C GLU A 100 -9.26 4.30 -1.36
N CYS A 101 -7.94 4.50 -1.51
CA CYS A 101 -7.11 5.31 -0.62
C CYS A 101 -6.79 6.68 -1.23
N LYS A 102 -6.39 7.64 -0.37
CA LYS A 102 -5.93 8.95 -0.82
C LYS A 102 -4.61 9.34 -0.15
N ASN A 103 -3.75 10.03 -0.92
CA ASN A 103 -2.47 10.57 -0.42
C ASN A 103 -1.60 9.50 0.24
N ILE A 104 -1.28 8.43 -0.48
CA ILE A 104 -0.39 7.37 0.01
C ILE A 104 0.96 7.45 -0.71
N LYS A 105 2.04 7.40 0.06
CA LYS A 105 3.42 7.32 -0.44
C LYS A 105 4.02 5.96 -0.09
N VAL A 106 4.76 5.39 -1.05
CA VAL A 106 5.49 4.13 -0.87
C VAL A 106 6.91 4.32 -1.39
N ASN A 107 7.90 4.15 -0.54
CA ASN A 107 9.30 4.38 -0.87
C ASN A 107 10.16 3.16 -0.47
N ASP A 108 11.28 2.95 -1.21
CA ASP A 108 12.29 1.92 -0.90
C ASP A 108 11.69 0.54 -0.61
N SER A 109 10.66 0.10 -1.35
CA SER A 109 9.81 -1.00 -0.94
C SER A 109 9.71 -2.09 -2.01
N TYR A 110 9.22 -3.26 -1.61
CA TYR A 110 8.80 -4.33 -2.51
C TYR A 110 7.30 -4.58 -2.38
N VAL A 111 6.62 -4.62 -3.52
CA VAL A 111 5.18 -4.88 -3.59
C VAL A 111 4.89 -6.00 -4.59
N GLU A 112 4.20 -7.03 -4.14
CA GLU A 112 3.64 -8.08 -5.01
C GLU A 112 2.15 -8.22 -4.67
N SER A 113 1.32 -7.52 -5.42
CA SER A 113 -0.10 -7.42 -5.12
C SER A 113 -0.94 -7.30 -6.38
N PRO A 114 -1.67 -8.34 -6.78
CA PRO A 114 -2.72 -8.19 -7.77
C PRO A 114 -3.74 -7.13 -7.37
N GLU A 115 -4.19 -6.33 -8.35
CA GLU A 115 -5.15 -5.25 -8.11
C GLU A 115 -4.66 -4.15 -7.14
N PHE A 116 -3.36 -3.82 -7.19
CA PHE A 116 -2.80 -2.76 -6.37
C PHE A 116 -3.31 -1.37 -6.79
N GLY A 117 -3.69 -0.55 -5.83
CA GLY A 117 -3.97 0.87 -6.03
C GLY A 117 -5.30 1.16 -6.75
N TRP A 118 -6.30 0.30 -6.65
CA TRP A 118 -7.58 0.51 -7.31
C TRP A 118 -8.39 1.65 -6.70
N LYS A 119 -8.96 2.49 -7.56
CA LYS A 119 -9.84 3.62 -7.21
C LYS A 119 -9.21 4.57 -6.18
N CYS A 120 -7.92 4.79 -6.34
CA CYS A 120 -7.14 5.66 -5.47
C CYS A 120 -6.96 7.06 -6.04
N ASP A 121 -6.61 8.02 -5.19
CA ASP A 121 -6.30 9.38 -5.60
C ASP A 121 -5.05 9.90 -4.86
N GLY A 122 -4.03 10.32 -5.62
CA GLY A 122 -2.80 10.84 -5.04
C GLY A 122 -1.88 9.76 -4.47
N ILE A 123 -1.50 8.77 -5.29
CA ILE A 123 -0.55 7.74 -4.89
C ILE A 123 0.82 8.06 -5.51
N ALA A 124 1.86 8.05 -4.69
CA ALA A 124 3.24 8.22 -5.13
C ALA A 124 4.08 7.01 -4.74
N LEU A 125 4.77 6.41 -5.72
CA LEU A 125 5.75 5.36 -5.50
C LEU A 125 7.11 5.84 -5.93
N LYS A 126 8.12 5.59 -5.11
CA LYS A 126 9.51 5.92 -5.40
C LYS A 126 10.45 4.79 -4.97
N ASP A 127 11.51 4.55 -5.78
CA ASP A 127 12.57 3.57 -5.47
C ASP A 127 11.99 2.19 -5.10
N THR A 128 10.95 1.73 -5.82
CA THR A 128 10.15 0.56 -5.44
C THR A 128 10.09 -0.46 -6.57
N GLU A 129 10.23 -1.74 -6.23
CA GLU A 129 9.93 -2.84 -7.14
C GLU A 129 8.49 -3.31 -6.93
N ILE A 130 7.73 -3.48 -8.03
CA ILE A 130 6.32 -3.83 -7.96
C ILE A 130 5.94 -4.90 -8.99
N ILE A 131 5.25 -5.93 -8.54
CA ILE A 131 4.63 -6.95 -9.38
C ILE A 131 3.12 -6.85 -9.16
N SER A 132 2.38 -6.49 -10.22
CA SER A 132 0.93 -6.31 -10.08
C SER A 132 0.21 -6.47 -11.42
N GLU A 133 -0.83 -7.28 -11.45
CA GLU A 133 -1.83 -7.23 -12.51
C GLU A 133 -2.89 -6.19 -12.17
N TYR A 134 -3.42 -5.49 -13.18
CA TYR A 134 -4.43 -4.44 -13.05
C TYR A 134 -4.05 -3.32 -12.05
N ILE A 135 -2.77 -2.92 -12.04
CA ILE A 135 -2.32 -1.83 -11.16
C ILE A 135 -3.04 -0.51 -11.47
N PHE A 136 -3.45 0.22 -10.43
CA PHE A 136 -4.07 1.55 -10.47
C PHE A 136 -5.35 1.65 -11.31
N PHE A 137 -6.13 0.61 -11.41
CA PHE A 137 -7.39 0.64 -12.12
C PHE A 137 -8.32 1.75 -11.58
N ASP A 138 -8.85 2.59 -12.49
CA ASP A 138 -9.79 3.68 -12.19
C ASP A 138 -9.29 4.65 -11.08
N SER A 139 -8.02 5.04 -11.19
CA SER A 139 -7.32 5.87 -10.18
C SER A 139 -6.87 7.22 -10.75
N LYS A 140 -6.53 8.15 -9.86
CA LYS A 140 -6.17 9.52 -10.23
C LYS A 140 -4.87 9.99 -9.57
N ASN A 141 -4.19 10.93 -10.24
CA ASN A 141 -3.02 11.64 -9.67
C ASN A 141 -1.93 10.69 -9.18
N ILE A 142 -1.45 9.81 -10.07
CA ILE A 142 -0.44 8.81 -9.77
C ILE A 142 0.94 9.33 -10.18
N SER A 143 1.93 9.16 -9.30
CA SER A 143 3.32 9.50 -9.56
C SER A 143 4.24 8.31 -9.31
N LEU A 144 5.04 7.96 -10.31
CA LEU A 144 6.01 6.85 -10.26
C LEU A 144 7.40 7.39 -10.58
N GLU A 145 8.35 7.19 -9.67
CA GLU A 145 9.75 7.61 -9.84
C GLU A 145 10.69 6.47 -9.48
N ASN A 146 11.61 6.15 -10.37
CA ASN A 146 12.58 5.07 -10.21
C ASN A 146 11.92 3.73 -9.82
N ILE A 147 10.91 3.31 -10.62
CA ILE A 147 10.13 2.10 -10.40
C ILE A 147 10.60 1.00 -11.34
N LYS A 148 10.73 -0.22 -10.81
CA LYS A 148 10.85 -1.44 -11.60
C LYS A 148 9.56 -2.21 -11.46
N MET A 149 8.81 -2.31 -12.54
CA MET A 149 7.49 -2.92 -12.55
C MET A 149 7.41 -4.09 -13.50
N LYS A 150 6.70 -5.14 -13.06
CA LYS A 150 6.22 -6.22 -13.92
C LYS A 150 4.71 -6.37 -13.73
N GLY A 151 3.97 -6.43 -14.85
CA GLY A 151 2.52 -6.51 -14.74
C GLY A 151 1.81 -6.76 -16.05
N LYS A 152 0.48 -6.59 -16.00
CA LYS A 152 -0.42 -6.72 -17.13
C LYS A 152 -1.68 -5.89 -16.88
N TYR A 153 -2.29 -5.38 -17.94
CA TYR A 153 -3.50 -4.54 -17.88
C TYR A 153 -3.33 -3.31 -16.97
N SER A 154 -2.15 -2.70 -17.04
CA SER A 154 -1.75 -1.64 -16.12
C SER A 154 -2.36 -0.30 -16.49
N TYR A 155 -2.71 0.50 -15.49
CA TYR A 155 -3.14 1.90 -15.63
C TYR A 155 -4.44 2.09 -16.44
N GLN A 156 -5.34 1.12 -16.43
CA GLN A 156 -6.62 1.27 -17.14
C GLN A 156 -7.51 2.30 -16.43
N TYR A 157 -8.09 3.21 -17.19
CA TYR A 157 -8.95 4.31 -16.70
C TYR A 157 -8.26 5.26 -15.73
N VAL A 158 -6.92 5.34 -15.73
CA VAL A 158 -6.19 6.29 -14.90
C VAL A 158 -6.29 7.71 -15.48
N GLU A 159 -6.44 8.70 -14.62
CA GLU A 159 -6.38 10.12 -15.00
C GLU A 159 -5.27 10.84 -14.24
N GLY A 160 -4.30 11.39 -14.97
CA GLY A 160 -3.14 12.07 -14.35
C GLY A 160 -2.09 11.09 -13.82
N LEU A 161 -1.26 10.56 -14.72
CA LEU A 161 -0.15 9.66 -14.38
C LEU A 161 1.17 10.27 -14.85
N THR A 162 2.13 10.38 -13.95
CA THR A 162 3.50 10.74 -14.28
C THR A 162 4.45 9.60 -13.95
N ILE A 163 5.26 9.19 -14.93
CA ILE A 163 6.28 8.13 -14.80
C ILE A 163 7.64 8.74 -15.13
N ARG A 164 8.62 8.61 -14.22
CA ARG A 164 9.98 9.09 -14.38
C ARG A 164 11.01 8.02 -14.05
N ASP A 165 12.10 8.00 -14.83
CA ASP A 165 13.30 7.19 -14.55
C ASP A 165 13.00 5.72 -14.24
N SER A 166 12.01 5.13 -14.93
CA SER A 166 11.41 3.86 -14.57
C SER A 166 11.50 2.81 -15.68
N TYR A 167 11.43 1.54 -15.29
CA TYR A 167 11.33 0.41 -16.21
C TYR A 167 10.02 -0.37 -15.93
N LEU A 168 9.17 -0.46 -16.94
CA LEU A 168 7.87 -1.12 -16.86
C LEU A 168 7.78 -2.23 -17.91
N ASP A 169 7.73 -3.47 -17.45
CA ASP A 169 7.44 -4.66 -18.26
C ASP A 169 5.95 -4.99 -18.07
N THR A 170 5.12 -4.51 -19.01
CA THR A 170 3.67 -4.61 -18.87
C THR A 170 2.96 -4.71 -20.20
N LYS A 171 1.95 -5.56 -20.31
CA LYS A 171 1.09 -5.71 -21.49
C LYS A 171 -0.23 -4.97 -21.30
N ASP A 172 -0.81 -4.55 -22.44
CA ASP A 172 -2.14 -3.93 -22.49
C ASP A 172 -2.28 -2.75 -21.50
N ALA A 173 -1.24 -1.90 -21.45
CA ALA A 173 -1.20 -0.75 -20.57
C ALA A 173 -1.96 0.47 -21.12
N PHE A 174 -2.36 1.38 -20.23
CA PHE A 174 -2.94 2.71 -20.50
C PHE A 174 -4.30 2.70 -21.21
N TRP A 175 -5.04 1.62 -21.16
CA TRP A 175 -6.34 1.57 -21.81
C TRP A 175 -7.32 2.58 -21.18
N HIS A 176 -7.88 3.47 -21.99
CA HIS A 176 -8.71 4.60 -21.57
C HIS A 176 -8.05 5.56 -20.55
N ALA A 177 -6.73 5.55 -20.45
CA ALA A 177 -6.00 6.47 -19.57
C ALA A 177 -5.95 7.88 -20.18
N LYS A 178 -5.88 8.91 -19.30
CA LYS A 178 -5.83 10.32 -19.68
C LYS A 178 -4.72 11.05 -18.96
N ASN A 179 -4.15 12.08 -19.62
CA ASN A 179 -3.13 12.95 -19.03
C ASN A 179 -1.91 12.15 -18.51
N ILE A 180 -1.31 11.36 -19.41
CA ILE A 180 -0.16 10.51 -19.12
C ILE A 180 1.12 11.23 -19.54
N THR A 181 2.10 11.28 -18.66
CA THR A 181 3.45 11.82 -18.91
C THR A 181 4.49 10.75 -18.59
N VAL A 182 5.33 10.41 -19.57
CA VAL A 182 6.42 9.41 -19.41
C VAL A 182 7.73 10.10 -19.73
N ILE A 183 8.68 10.13 -18.78
CA ILE A 183 9.95 10.81 -18.89
C ILE A 183 11.08 9.85 -18.56
N ASN A 184 12.11 9.79 -19.41
CA ASN A 184 13.32 9.01 -19.19
C ASN A 184 13.04 7.57 -18.71
N SER A 185 12.06 6.92 -19.33
CA SER A 185 11.56 5.62 -18.88
C SER A 185 11.40 4.64 -20.05
N THR A 186 11.45 3.36 -19.73
CA THR A 186 11.18 2.28 -20.70
C THR A 186 9.85 1.62 -20.36
N VAL A 187 8.97 1.54 -21.34
CA VAL A 187 7.75 0.74 -21.28
C VAL A 187 7.85 -0.36 -22.31
N LYS A 188 7.82 -1.60 -21.85
CA LYS A 188 7.95 -2.79 -22.70
C LYS A 188 6.76 -3.71 -22.46
N GLY A 189 6.27 -4.34 -23.54
CA GLY A 189 5.14 -5.26 -23.45
C GLY A 189 5.00 -6.16 -24.66
#